data_2ccd187919d0fbadc08a466ba1af9efd
#
_entry.id   2ccd187919d0fbadc08a466ba1af9efd
#
_cell.length_a   1.000
_cell.length_b   1.000
_cell.length_c   1.000
_cell.angle_alpha   90.00
_cell.angle_beta   90.00
_cell.angle_gamma   90.00
#
_symmetry.space_group_name_H-M   'P 1'
#
loop_
_entity.id
_entity.type
_entity.pdbx_description
1 polymer ?
#
loop_
_entity_poly.entity_id
_entity_poly.type
_entity_poly.pdbx_seq_one_letter_code
_entity_poly.pdbx_strand_id
1 'polypeptide(L)'
;MLDRLVLRNVWVSSWVLSLSLFGDALIYVILPVHADAFGVSMLMVGFLLAVNRIIRTFAYGLIVELAERIGVKNLCLIAAVTATLSTAGYGWFEGGVLLTLSRMVWGLSFAALLLVTLTYAAVNPAKTGTRIGLSRSVEQVGPLLAMTVGAWLATIVGPRDVFLYLSLATAVSVMLAFSLDESAQPARIKKPVARDRIFPRPDSLDMPVSYTHLTLPTTPYV
;
A
#
# COMPACT_ATOMS: atom_id res chain seq x y z
N MET A 1 -16.01 1.89 -23.83
CA MET A 1 -15.59 3.15 -23.17
C MET A 1 -15.23 2.94 -21.68
N LEU A 2 -16.10 2.35 -20.90
CA LEU A 2 -15.92 2.10 -19.45
C LEU A 2 -14.63 1.31 -19.13
N ASP A 3 -14.31 0.27 -19.90
CA ASP A 3 -13.14 -0.58 -19.65
C ASP A 3 -11.80 0.18 -19.80
N ARG A 4 -11.74 1.16 -20.70
CA ARG A 4 -10.56 2.06 -20.84
C ARG A 4 -10.42 3.00 -19.66
N LEU A 5 -11.51 3.54 -19.13
CA LEU A 5 -11.50 4.40 -17.93
C LEU A 5 -11.06 3.62 -16.69
N VAL A 6 -11.57 2.41 -16.50
CA VAL A 6 -11.16 1.54 -15.42
C VAL A 6 -9.67 1.19 -15.50
N LEU A 7 -9.16 0.83 -16.69
CA LEU A 7 -7.75 0.53 -16.90
C LEU A 7 -6.87 1.77 -16.60
N ARG A 8 -7.32 2.97 -17.01
CA ARG A 8 -6.64 4.22 -16.69
C ARG A 8 -6.56 4.44 -15.19
N ASN A 9 -7.67 4.22 -14.46
CA ASN A 9 -7.68 4.37 -13.00
C ASN A 9 -6.78 3.35 -12.30
N VAL A 10 -6.69 2.11 -12.82
CA VAL A 10 -5.72 1.11 -12.32
C VAL A 10 -4.29 1.60 -12.52
N TRP A 11 -3.95 2.13 -13.69
CA TRP A 11 -2.63 2.70 -13.95
C TRP A 11 -2.31 3.88 -13.04
N VAL A 12 -3.24 4.85 -12.96
CA VAL A 12 -3.04 6.06 -12.14
C VAL A 12 -2.89 5.70 -10.66
N SER A 13 -3.80 4.89 -10.09
CA SER A 13 -3.72 4.49 -8.68
C SER A 13 -2.45 3.68 -8.38
N SER A 14 -1.98 2.85 -9.31
CA SER A 14 -0.74 2.10 -9.17
C SER A 14 0.49 3.02 -9.16
N TRP A 15 0.53 4.05 -10.00
CA TRP A 15 1.58 5.06 -9.98
C TRP A 15 1.53 5.94 -8.73
N VAL A 16 0.33 6.30 -8.25
CA VAL A 16 0.16 7.01 -6.98
C VAL A 16 0.77 6.19 -5.84
N LEU A 17 0.45 4.91 -5.76
CA LEU A 17 1.02 4.02 -4.75
C LEU A 17 2.54 3.86 -4.91
N SER A 18 3.03 3.65 -6.14
CA SER A 18 4.45 3.49 -6.46
C SER A 18 5.28 4.70 -6.03
N LEU A 19 4.86 5.91 -6.39
CA LEU A 19 5.55 7.15 -6.01
C LEU A 19 5.48 7.40 -4.49
N SER A 20 4.34 7.09 -3.87
CA SER A 20 4.20 7.23 -2.42
C SER A 20 5.15 6.29 -1.64
N LEU A 21 5.55 5.16 -2.23
CA LEU A 21 6.46 4.20 -1.61
C LEU A 21 7.93 4.66 -1.54
N PHE A 22 8.32 5.77 -2.19
CA PHE A 22 9.72 6.24 -2.18
C PHE A 22 10.28 6.39 -0.78
N GLY A 23 9.60 7.12 0.09
CA GLY A 23 10.06 7.35 1.46
C GLY A 23 10.08 6.08 2.30
N ASP A 24 9.06 5.23 2.15
CA ASP A 24 8.98 3.97 2.90
C ASP A 24 10.07 2.98 2.50
N ALA A 25 10.34 2.83 1.21
CA ALA A 25 11.36 1.90 0.75
C ALA A 25 12.77 2.32 1.23
N LEU A 26 13.09 3.61 1.12
CA LEU A 26 14.41 4.10 1.48
C LEU A 26 14.66 4.07 3.00
N ILE A 27 13.64 4.31 3.84
CA ILE A 27 13.86 4.34 5.29
C ILE A 27 14.27 2.98 5.86
N TYR A 28 13.88 1.86 5.22
CA TYR A 28 14.34 0.53 5.63
C TYR A 28 15.85 0.33 5.43
N VAL A 29 16.45 1.10 4.51
CA VAL A 29 17.89 1.04 4.23
C VAL A 29 18.65 2.07 5.08
N ILE A 30 18.17 3.31 5.12
CA ILE A 30 18.88 4.44 5.75
C ILE A 30 18.80 4.39 7.28
N LEU A 31 17.62 4.09 7.83
CA LEU A 31 17.40 4.16 9.29
C LEU A 31 18.29 3.21 10.09
N PRO A 32 18.50 1.92 9.70
CA PRO A 32 19.38 1.02 10.43
C PRO A 32 20.86 1.42 10.36
N VAL A 33 21.30 2.06 9.27
CA VAL A 33 22.70 2.46 9.06
C VAL A 33 23.02 3.77 9.73
N HIS A 34 22.05 4.68 9.81
CA HIS A 34 22.22 6.06 10.29
C HIS A 34 21.29 6.40 11.46
N ALA A 35 21.04 5.46 12.37
CA ALA A 35 20.14 5.64 13.52
C ALA A 35 20.46 6.89 14.35
N ASP A 36 21.74 7.17 14.55
CA ASP A 36 22.23 8.35 15.29
C ASP A 36 21.82 9.67 14.64
N ALA A 37 21.80 9.74 13.31
CA ALA A 37 21.37 10.92 12.56
C ALA A 37 19.87 11.23 12.77
N PHE A 38 19.07 10.24 13.15
CA PHE A 38 17.65 10.37 13.48
C PHE A 38 17.40 10.52 14.99
N GLY A 39 18.44 10.48 15.81
CA GLY A 39 18.34 10.57 17.27
C GLY A 39 17.62 9.36 17.90
N VAL A 40 17.81 8.16 17.36
CA VAL A 40 17.15 6.93 17.82
C VAL A 40 18.14 5.82 18.11
N SER A 41 17.83 5.00 19.11
CA SER A 41 18.61 3.80 19.43
C SER A 41 18.29 2.67 18.42
N MET A 42 19.20 1.70 18.30
CA MET A 42 19.00 0.53 17.42
C MET A 42 17.75 -0.28 17.80
N LEU A 43 17.40 -0.37 19.09
CA LEU A 43 16.15 -0.98 19.53
C LEU A 43 14.93 -0.23 18.98
N MET A 44 15.00 1.11 19.01
CA MET A 44 13.92 1.96 18.49
C MET A 44 13.79 1.84 16.97
N VAL A 45 14.87 1.62 16.24
CA VAL A 45 14.85 1.34 14.80
C VAL A 45 13.98 0.11 14.52
N GLY A 46 14.20 -1.00 15.23
CA GLY A 46 13.38 -2.21 15.09
C GLY A 46 11.90 -1.94 15.32
N PHE A 47 11.57 -1.19 16.38
CA PHE A 47 10.20 -0.79 16.69
C PHE A 47 9.59 0.09 15.58
N LEU A 48 10.32 1.10 15.10
CA LEU A 48 9.88 2.00 14.01
C LEU A 48 9.57 1.24 12.72
N LEU A 49 10.36 0.23 12.38
CA LEU A 49 10.13 -0.58 11.19
C LEU A 49 8.97 -1.55 11.36
N ALA A 50 8.69 -2.01 12.60
CA ALA A 50 7.60 -2.92 12.90
C ALA A 50 6.25 -2.20 13.01
N VAL A 51 6.19 -1.00 13.62
CA VAL A 51 4.95 -0.28 13.93
C VAL A 51 4.09 -0.02 12.70
N ASN A 52 4.70 0.31 11.57
CA ASN A 52 4.03 0.48 10.30
C ASN A 52 3.22 -0.77 9.88
N ARG A 53 3.82 -1.97 10.02
CA ARG A 53 3.14 -3.25 9.68
C ARG A 53 2.02 -3.58 10.65
N ILE A 54 2.23 -3.32 11.94
CA ILE A 54 1.21 -3.52 12.99
C ILE A 54 -0.01 -2.65 12.69
N ILE A 55 0.18 -1.36 12.45
CA ILE A 55 -0.91 -0.43 12.14
C ILE A 55 -1.70 -0.89 10.93
N ARG A 56 -1.06 -1.33 9.85
CA ARG A 56 -1.74 -1.84 8.65
C ARG A 56 -2.73 -2.97 8.97
N THR A 57 -2.33 -3.89 9.86
CA THR A 57 -3.16 -5.06 10.19
C THR A 57 -4.49 -4.64 10.83
N PHE A 58 -4.47 -3.61 11.69
CA PHE A 58 -5.68 -3.13 12.36
C PHE A 58 -6.44 -2.06 11.57
N ALA A 59 -5.78 -1.39 10.63
CA ALA A 59 -6.36 -0.25 9.93
C ALA A 59 -7.38 -0.62 8.84
N TYR A 60 -7.32 -1.83 8.27
CA TYR A 60 -8.13 -2.17 7.09
C TYR A 60 -9.62 -1.98 7.31
N GLY A 61 -10.16 -2.35 8.46
CA GLY A 61 -11.58 -2.16 8.76
C GLY A 61 -11.99 -0.69 8.75
N LEU A 62 -11.19 0.16 9.40
CA LEU A 62 -11.38 1.61 9.43
C LEU A 62 -11.28 2.22 8.02
N ILE A 63 -10.28 1.80 7.23
CA ILE A 63 -10.05 2.32 5.87
C ILE A 63 -11.20 1.94 4.93
N VAL A 64 -11.76 0.74 5.04
CA VAL A 64 -12.95 0.33 4.26
C VAL A 64 -14.14 1.20 4.61
N GLU A 65 -14.41 1.42 5.89
CA GLU A 65 -15.51 2.30 6.33
C GLU A 65 -15.32 3.75 5.83
N LEU A 66 -14.08 4.24 5.90
CA LEU A 66 -13.76 5.57 5.39
C LEU A 66 -13.97 5.66 3.87
N ALA A 67 -13.56 4.63 3.12
CA ALA A 67 -13.79 4.56 1.67
C ALA A 67 -15.28 4.57 1.30
N GLU A 68 -16.14 3.91 2.10
CA GLU A 68 -17.59 3.94 1.93
C GLU A 68 -18.18 5.34 2.17
N ARG A 69 -17.61 6.09 3.12
CA ARG A 69 -18.13 7.42 3.51
C ARG A 69 -17.69 8.53 2.57
N ILE A 70 -16.41 8.60 2.23
CA ILE A 70 -15.85 9.72 1.46
C ILE A 70 -15.60 9.40 -0.02
N GLY A 71 -15.72 8.13 -0.41
CA GLY A 71 -15.43 7.67 -1.77
C GLY A 71 -13.97 7.32 -2.00
N VAL A 72 -13.73 6.45 -2.99
CA VAL A 72 -12.41 5.87 -3.29
C VAL A 72 -11.41 6.94 -3.77
N LYS A 73 -11.85 7.91 -4.57
CA LYS A 73 -10.99 9.00 -5.08
C LYS A 73 -10.52 9.91 -3.95
N ASN A 74 -11.44 10.38 -3.09
CA ASN A 74 -11.08 11.25 -1.98
C ASN A 74 -10.17 10.53 -0.98
N LEU A 75 -10.42 9.23 -0.74
CA LEU A 75 -9.53 8.40 0.06
C LEU A 75 -8.12 8.35 -0.54
N CYS A 76 -8.00 8.18 -1.87
CA CYS A 76 -6.72 8.20 -2.57
C CYS A 76 -5.98 9.53 -2.38
N LEU A 77 -6.69 10.66 -2.53
CA LEU A 77 -6.12 12.00 -2.35
C LEU A 77 -5.61 12.21 -0.93
N ILE A 78 -6.43 11.92 0.08
CA ILE A 78 -6.04 12.05 1.49
C ILE A 78 -4.83 11.16 1.78
N ALA A 79 -4.84 9.92 1.31
CA ALA A 79 -3.75 8.99 1.52
C ALA A 79 -2.45 9.43 0.82
N ALA A 80 -2.51 9.98 -0.38
CA ALA A 80 -1.35 10.52 -1.08
C ALA A 80 -0.75 11.74 -0.35
N VAL A 81 -1.61 12.66 0.13
CA VAL A 81 -1.18 13.82 0.93
C VAL A 81 -0.52 13.37 2.23
N THR A 82 -1.17 12.48 2.99
CA THR A 82 -0.62 12.00 4.27
C THR A 82 0.65 11.16 4.08
N ALA A 83 0.78 10.41 2.98
CA ALA A 83 2.02 9.72 2.61
C ALA A 83 3.17 10.71 2.33
N THR A 84 2.88 11.80 1.60
CA THR A 84 3.87 12.85 1.32
C THR A 84 4.32 13.56 2.60
N LEU A 85 3.37 13.93 3.48
CA LEU A 85 3.69 14.54 4.77
C LEU A 85 4.50 13.60 5.67
N SER A 86 4.19 12.32 5.69
CA SER A 86 4.96 11.31 6.43
C SER A 86 6.38 11.20 5.90
N THR A 87 6.57 11.19 4.58
CA THR A 87 7.90 11.16 3.96
C THR A 87 8.71 12.41 4.31
N ALA A 88 8.12 13.60 4.25
CA ALA A 88 8.75 14.84 4.70
C ALA A 88 9.08 14.80 6.20
N GLY A 89 8.20 14.19 7.01
CA GLY A 89 8.40 14.02 8.44
C GLY A 89 9.68 13.23 8.79
N TYR A 90 10.09 12.28 7.96
CA TYR A 90 11.38 11.56 8.16
C TYR A 90 12.59 12.47 8.02
N GLY A 91 12.50 13.52 7.21
CA GLY A 91 13.56 14.51 7.09
C GLY A 91 13.56 15.58 8.20
N TRP A 92 12.35 16.01 8.62
CA TRP A 92 12.21 17.11 9.59
C TRP A 92 12.29 16.69 11.04
N PHE A 93 11.73 15.51 11.36
CA PHE A 93 11.57 15.08 12.75
C PHE A 93 12.80 14.34 13.26
N GLU A 94 13.11 14.58 14.53
CA GLU A 94 14.11 13.87 15.32
C GLU A 94 13.45 13.16 16.51
N GLY A 95 14.06 12.06 16.91
CA GLY A 95 13.60 11.30 18.08
C GLY A 95 12.48 10.31 17.80
N GLY A 96 12.44 9.30 18.62
CA GLY A 96 11.61 8.12 18.40
C GLY A 96 10.10 8.39 18.34
N VAL A 97 9.59 9.37 19.11
CA VAL A 97 8.13 9.62 19.18
C VAL A 97 7.60 10.20 17.86
N LEU A 98 8.22 11.26 17.35
CA LEU A 98 7.77 11.93 16.13
C LEU A 98 7.94 11.03 14.90
N LEU A 99 9.03 10.28 14.85
CA LEU A 99 9.24 9.29 13.80
C LEU A 99 8.22 8.15 13.88
N THR A 100 7.84 7.72 15.09
CA THR A 100 6.78 6.72 15.27
C THR A 100 5.46 7.23 14.70
N LEU A 101 5.07 8.46 15.02
CA LEU A 101 3.85 9.07 14.47
C LEU A 101 3.87 9.12 12.94
N SER A 102 4.99 9.54 12.34
CA SER A 102 5.14 9.52 10.88
C SER A 102 5.00 8.11 10.32
N ARG A 103 5.58 7.09 10.97
CA ARG A 103 5.45 5.68 10.55
C ARG A 103 4.03 5.15 10.67
N MET A 104 3.29 5.57 11.70
CA MET A 104 1.87 5.21 11.87
C MET A 104 1.01 5.83 10.76
N VAL A 105 1.18 7.14 10.52
CA VAL A 105 0.49 7.85 9.43
C VAL A 105 0.78 7.20 8.08
N TRP A 106 2.05 6.87 7.82
CA TRP A 106 2.43 6.15 6.61
C TRP A 106 1.72 4.79 6.51
N GLY A 107 1.66 4.01 7.60
CA GLY A 107 0.98 2.72 7.62
C GLY A 107 -0.50 2.80 7.22
N LEU A 108 -1.22 3.84 7.72
CA LEU A 108 -2.60 4.14 7.34
C LEU A 108 -2.71 4.53 5.87
N SER A 109 -1.83 5.42 5.41
CA SER A 109 -1.79 5.88 4.01
C SER A 109 -1.57 4.73 3.05
N PHE A 110 -0.63 3.84 3.35
CA PHE A 110 -0.37 2.65 2.53
C PHE A 110 -1.59 1.73 2.46
N ALA A 111 -2.24 1.44 3.60
CA ALA A 111 -3.43 0.59 3.64
C ALA A 111 -4.56 1.18 2.76
N ALA A 112 -4.72 2.51 2.80
CA ALA A 112 -5.70 3.21 1.98
C ALA A 112 -5.35 3.16 0.48
N LEU A 113 -4.11 3.48 0.11
CA LEU A 113 -3.65 3.44 -1.29
C LEU A 113 -3.74 2.03 -1.89
N LEU A 114 -3.39 1.01 -1.10
CA LEU A 114 -3.50 -0.39 -1.51
C LEU A 114 -4.97 -0.78 -1.73
N LEU A 115 -5.87 -0.41 -0.80
CA LEU A 115 -7.31 -0.66 -0.96
C LEU A 115 -7.85 0.01 -2.23
N VAL A 116 -7.51 1.27 -2.47
CA VAL A 116 -7.90 2.02 -3.68
C VAL A 116 -7.48 1.28 -4.94
N THR A 117 -6.22 0.88 -5.02
CA THR A 117 -5.66 0.20 -6.18
C THR A 117 -6.36 -1.14 -6.45
N LEU A 118 -6.56 -1.95 -5.40
CA LEU A 118 -7.27 -3.23 -5.49
C LEU A 118 -8.74 -3.02 -5.87
N THR A 119 -9.38 -1.96 -5.37
CA THR A 119 -10.78 -1.63 -5.67
C THR A 119 -10.95 -1.35 -7.17
N TYR A 120 -10.10 -0.54 -7.78
CA TYR A 120 -10.14 -0.30 -9.23
C TYR A 120 -9.79 -1.55 -10.05
N ALA A 121 -8.84 -2.37 -9.60
CA ALA A 121 -8.48 -3.61 -10.30
C ALA A 121 -9.62 -4.62 -10.31
N ALA A 122 -10.43 -4.67 -9.25
CA ALA A 122 -11.51 -5.64 -9.05
C ALA A 122 -12.85 -5.27 -9.73
N VAL A 123 -12.96 -4.12 -10.41
CA VAL A 123 -14.21 -3.68 -11.06
C VAL A 123 -14.77 -4.71 -12.04
N ASN A 124 -13.93 -5.43 -12.78
CA ASN A 124 -14.33 -6.47 -13.70
C ASN A 124 -13.69 -7.81 -13.31
N PRO A 125 -14.49 -8.79 -12.80
CA PRO A 125 -13.97 -10.07 -12.31
C PRO A 125 -13.13 -10.84 -13.33
N ALA A 126 -13.52 -10.81 -14.61
CA ALA A 126 -12.82 -11.55 -15.68
C ALA A 126 -11.40 -11.03 -15.96
N LYS A 127 -11.09 -9.76 -15.62
CA LYS A 127 -9.81 -9.12 -15.87
C LYS A 127 -9.04 -8.79 -14.58
N THR A 128 -9.55 -9.16 -13.43
CA THR A 128 -8.98 -8.81 -12.12
C THR A 128 -7.55 -9.29 -11.96
N GLY A 129 -7.25 -10.54 -12.31
CA GLY A 129 -5.91 -11.11 -12.19
C GLY A 129 -4.86 -10.33 -13.00
N THR A 130 -5.15 -10.03 -14.27
CA THR A 130 -4.26 -9.24 -15.14
C THR A 130 -4.05 -7.83 -14.61
N ARG A 131 -5.10 -7.18 -14.11
CA ARG A 131 -5.02 -5.82 -13.56
C ARG A 131 -4.25 -5.76 -12.25
N ILE A 132 -4.44 -6.75 -11.37
CA ILE A 132 -3.64 -6.86 -10.14
C ILE A 132 -2.18 -7.11 -10.49
N GLY A 133 -1.88 -8.00 -11.42
CA GLY A 133 -0.51 -8.26 -11.88
C GLY A 133 0.17 -7.01 -12.41
N LEU A 134 -0.53 -6.25 -13.27
CA LEU A 134 -0.06 -4.96 -13.78
C LEU A 134 0.20 -3.96 -12.66
N SER A 135 -0.76 -3.81 -11.75
CA SER A 135 -0.65 -2.92 -10.59
C SER A 135 0.57 -3.25 -9.74
N ARG A 136 0.79 -4.53 -9.44
CA ARG A 136 1.95 -4.99 -8.66
C ARG A 136 3.28 -4.73 -9.36
N SER A 137 3.34 -4.87 -10.68
CA SER A 137 4.54 -4.53 -11.46
C SER A 137 4.87 -3.04 -11.37
N VAL A 138 3.87 -2.17 -11.53
CA VAL A 138 4.05 -0.71 -11.43
C VAL A 138 4.41 -0.29 -10.00
N GLU A 139 3.80 -0.91 -9.00
CA GLU A 139 4.06 -0.64 -7.58
C GLU A 139 5.55 -0.81 -7.22
N GLN A 140 6.25 -1.78 -7.82
CA GLN A 140 7.66 -2.05 -7.52
C GLN A 140 8.64 -1.03 -8.11
N VAL A 141 8.21 -0.24 -9.09
CA VAL A 141 9.09 0.76 -9.73
C VAL A 141 9.56 1.82 -8.73
N GLY A 142 8.65 2.30 -7.88
CA GLY A 142 8.97 3.30 -6.85
C GLY A 142 10.04 2.83 -5.86
N PRO A 143 9.84 1.70 -5.17
CA PRO A 143 10.84 1.11 -4.28
C PRO A 143 12.20 0.87 -4.94
N LEU A 144 12.24 0.37 -6.17
CA LEU A 144 13.49 0.15 -6.92
C LEU A 144 14.23 1.46 -7.14
N LEU A 145 13.54 2.51 -7.59
CA LEU A 145 14.13 3.83 -7.78
C LEU A 145 14.58 4.45 -6.47
N ALA A 146 13.79 4.32 -5.40
CA ALA A 146 14.16 4.82 -4.09
C ALA A 146 15.42 4.14 -3.53
N MET A 147 15.54 2.83 -3.67
CA MET A 147 16.70 2.07 -3.18
C MET A 147 17.96 2.31 -4.02
N THR A 148 17.85 2.66 -5.29
CA THR A 148 19.00 2.95 -6.16
C THR A 148 19.33 4.44 -6.16
N VAL A 149 18.47 5.26 -6.74
CA VAL A 149 18.67 6.71 -6.87
C VAL A 149 18.58 7.40 -5.52
N GLY A 150 17.63 7.01 -4.66
CA GLY A 150 17.47 7.60 -3.33
C GLY A 150 18.65 7.29 -2.41
N ALA A 151 19.18 6.06 -2.42
CA ALA A 151 20.36 5.71 -1.64
C ALA A 151 21.61 6.47 -2.13
N TRP A 152 21.80 6.59 -3.43
CA TRP A 152 22.87 7.41 -4.00
C TRP A 152 22.70 8.90 -3.61
N LEU A 153 21.50 9.46 -3.70
CA LEU A 153 21.21 10.84 -3.32
C LEU A 153 21.52 11.07 -1.82
N ALA A 154 21.21 10.10 -0.96
CA ALA A 154 21.51 10.18 0.48
C ALA A 154 23.01 10.33 0.77
N THR A 155 23.90 9.81 -0.08
CA THR A 155 25.36 10.01 0.07
C THR A 155 25.79 11.43 -0.25
N ILE A 156 25.00 12.18 -0.99
CA ILE A 156 25.31 13.56 -1.40
C ILE A 156 24.70 14.58 -0.45
N VAL A 157 23.41 14.42 -0.15
CA VAL A 157 22.66 15.43 0.61
C VAL A 157 22.54 15.08 2.11
N GLY A 158 22.83 13.84 2.47
CA GLY A 158 22.73 13.35 3.84
C GLY A 158 21.54 12.42 4.08
N PRO A 159 21.59 11.61 5.17
CA PRO A 159 20.63 10.53 5.43
C PRO A 159 19.23 11.02 5.80
N ARG A 160 19.08 12.26 6.26
CA ARG A 160 17.79 12.86 6.61
C ARG A 160 17.25 13.72 5.47
N ASP A 161 18.07 14.58 4.90
CA ASP A 161 17.64 15.56 3.91
C ASP A 161 17.14 14.88 2.63
N VAL A 162 17.62 13.67 2.33
CA VAL A 162 17.11 12.88 1.19
C VAL A 162 15.59 12.68 1.24
N PHE A 163 14.99 12.57 2.44
CA PHE A 163 13.53 12.39 2.57
C PHE A 163 12.76 13.66 2.21
N LEU A 164 13.35 14.85 2.36
CA LEU A 164 12.74 16.09 1.89
C LEU A 164 12.70 16.13 0.36
N TYR A 165 13.78 15.73 -0.31
CA TYR A 165 13.77 15.61 -1.78
C TYR A 165 12.81 14.54 -2.27
N LEU A 166 12.76 13.38 -1.60
CA LEU A 166 11.80 12.33 -1.93
C LEU A 166 10.36 12.76 -1.67
N SER A 167 10.11 13.64 -0.69
CA SER A 167 8.77 14.16 -0.45
C SER A 167 8.26 15.02 -1.62
N LEU A 168 9.15 15.71 -2.34
CA LEU A 168 8.80 16.41 -3.58
C LEU A 168 8.39 15.41 -4.69
N ALA A 169 9.12 14.31 -4.80
CA ALA A 169 8.75 13.24 -5.74
C ALA A 169 7.41 12.57 -5.35
N THR A 170 7.17 12.34 -4.05
CA THR A 170 5.88 11.81 -3.58
C THR A 170 4.75 12.82 -3.74
N ALA A 171 5.01 14.13 -3.70
CA ALA A 171 4.00 15.16 -3.98
C ALA A 171 3.41 15.05 -5.39
N VAL A 172 4.18 14.54 -6.36
CA VAL A 172 3.67 14.24 -7.71
C VAL A 172 2.54 13.20 -7.66
N SER A 173 2.57 12.27 -6.70
CA SER A 173 1.50 11.30 -6.51
C SER A 173 0.15 11.96 -6.19
N VAL A 174 0.17 13.08 -5.44
CA VAL A 174 -1.04 13.86 -5.13
C VAL A 174 -1.63 14.45 -6.42
N MET A 175 -0.79 15.01 -7.30
CA MET A 175 -1.25 15.55 -8.59
C MET A 175 -1.87 14.44 -9.46
N LEU A 176 -1.25 13.26 -9.49
CA LEU A 176 -1.81 12.10 -10.21
C LEU A 176 -3.13 11.63 -9.61
N ALA A 177 -3.30 11.67 -8.28
CA ALA A 177 -4.54 11.25 -7.63
C ALA A 177 -5.74 12.13 -8.03
N PHE A 178 -5.54 13.42 -8.32
CA PHE A 178 -6.60 14.28 -8.87
C PHE A 178 -7.13 13.81 -10.22
N SER A 179 -6.31 13.14 -11.04
CA SER A 179 -6.70 12.64 -12.37
C SER A 179 -7.57 11.38 -12.34
N LEU A 180 -7.84 10.80 -11.17
CA LEU A 180 -8.73 9.67 -11.03
C LEU A 180 -10.17 10.05 -11.39
N ASP A 181 -10.82 9.17 -12.16
CA ASP A 181 -12.18 9.36 -12.61
C ASP A 181 -13.17 8.67 -11.66
N GLU A 182 -14.14 9.44 -11.16
CA GLU A 182 -15.17 8.94 -10.25
C GLU A 182 -16.19 8.04 -10.95
N SER A 183 -16.42 8.25 -12.26
CA SER A 183 -17.41 7.48 -13.04
C SER A 183 -17.05 5.99 -13.20
N ALA A 184 -15.79 5.63 -13.00
CA ALA A 184 -15.28 4.26 -13.06
C ALA A 184 -15.15 3.61 -11.67
N GLN A 185 -15.80 4.16 -10.65
CA GLN A 185 -15.81 3.53 -9.31
C GLN A 185 -16.75 2.31 -9.32
N PRO A 186 -16.38 1.23 -8.60
CA PRO A 186 -17.30 0.13 -8.40
C PRO A 186 -18.53 0.61 -7.61
N ALA A 187 -19.71 0.18 -8.05
CA ALA A 187 -20.93 0.46 -7.31
C ALA A 187 -20.82 -0.18 -5.92
N ARG A 188 -20.54 0.63 -4.91
CA ARG A 188 -20.44 0.30 -3.49
C ARG A 188 -19.40 -0.80 -3.19
N ILE A 189 -18.43 -0.50 -2.34
CA ILE A 189 -17.58 -1.54 -1.75
C ILE A 189 -18.51 -2.49 -0.98
N LYS A 190 -18.69 -3.71 -1.50
CA LYS A 190 -19.52 -4.71 -0.79
C LYS A 190 -18.86 -4.96 0.55
N LYS A 191 -19.57 -4.73 1.66
CA LYS A 191 -19.12 -5.17 2.98
C LYS A 191 -18.69 -6.63 2.88
N PRO A 192 -17.57 -7.02 3.49
CA PRO A 192 -17.22 -8.43 3.60
C PRO A 192 -18.46 -9.15 4.13
N VAL A 193 -18.85 -10.22 3.45
CA VAL A 193 -19.99 -11.06 3.88
C VAL A 193 -19.74 -11.40 5.34
N ALA A 194 -20.71 -11.06 6.20
CA ALA A 194 -20.60 -11.23 7.63
C ALA A 194 -20.06 -12.64 7.95
N ARG A 195 -19.18 -12.71 8.94
CA ARG A 195 -18.43 -13.89 9.38
C ARG A 195 -19.27 -15.17 9.57
N ASP A 196 -20.59 -15.00 9.66
CA ASP A 196 -21.58 -16.09 9.79
C ASP A 196 -21.66 -17.04 8.58
N ARG A 197 -21.05 -16.70 7.43
CA ARG A 197 -20.99 -17.58 6.26
C ARG A 197 -19.66 -18.30 6.07
N ILE A 198 -18.64 -18.01 6.88
CA ILE A 198 -17.33 -18.67 6.80
C ILE A 198 -17.34 -19.99 7.58
N PHE A 199 -18.20 -20.11 8.57
CA PHE A 199 -18.44 -21.36 9.28
C PHE A 199 -19.89 -21.79 9.01
N PRO A 200 -20.14 -22.85 8.25
CA PRO A 200 -21.47 -23.43 8.14
C PRO A 200 -21.94 -23.85 9.53
N ARG A 201 -23.21 -23.54 9.86
CA ARG A 201 -23.82 -24.05 11.09
C ARG A 201 -23.74 -25.58 11.12
N PRO A 202 -23.56 -26.19 12.31
CA PRO A 202 -23.49 -27.66 12.43
C PRO A 202 -24.63 -28.42 11.82
N ASP A 203 -25.77 -27.77 11.61
CA ASP A 203 -27.00 -28.37 11.07
C ASP A 203 -26.99 -28.57 9.55
N SER A 204 -25.94 -28.19 8.84
CA SER A 204 -25.78 -28.34 7.38
C SER A 204 -24.74 -29.40 7.00
N LEU A 205 -24.57 -30.44 7.82
CA LEU A 205 -23.58 -31.51 7.59
C LEU A 205 -23.92 -32.47 6.42
N ASP A 206 -25.00 -32.23 5.70
CA ASP A 206 -25.42 -33.08 4.57
C ASP A 206 -24.91 -32.62 3.19
N MET A 207 -23.98 -31.67 3.11
CA MET A 207 -23.37 -31.39 1.83
C MET A 207 -22.22 -32.38 1.56
N PRO A 208 -22.32 -33.17 0.47
CA PRO A 208 -21.21 -34.03 0.07
C PRO A 208 -20.01 -33.13 -0.24
N VAL A 209 -18.97 -33.20 0.58
CA VAL A 209 -17.70 -32.57 0.30
C VAL A 209 -17.10 -33.30 -0.89
N SER A 210 -17.29 -32.73 -2.08
CA SER A 210 -16.61 -33.23 -3.28
C SER A 210 -15.14 -32.86 -3.13
N TYR A 211 -14.37 -33.79 -2.60
CA TYR A 211 -12.91 -33.72 -2.68
C TYR A 211 -12.56 -33.90 -4.17
N THR A 212 -12.26 -32.79 -4.85
CA THR A 212 -11.53 -32.90 -6.10
C THR A 212 -10.16 -33.49 -5.73
N HIS A 213 -9.97 -34.77 -6.01
CA HIS A 213 -8.70 -35.44 -5.89
C HIS A 213 -7.67 -34.69 -6.73
N LEU A 214 -6.79 -33.97 -6.08
CA LEU A 214 -5.47 -33.66 -6.62
C LEU A 214 -4.69 -34.98 -6.62
N THR A 215 -4.94 -35.83 -7.62
CA THR A 215 -4.05 -36.92 -7.93
C THR A 215 -2.79 -36.29 -8.48
N LEU A 216 -1.76 -36.19 -7.64
CA LEU A 216 -0.40 -36.03 -8.12
C LEU A 216 -0.09 -37.20 -9.08
N PRO A 217 0.35 -36.93 -10.34
CA PRO A 217 0.78 -37.98 -11.21
C PRO A 217 2.04 -38.59 -10.58
N THR A 218 1.89 -39.75 -9.95
CA THR A 218 3.04 -40.62 -9.63
C THR A 218 3.49 -41.23 -10.93
N THR A 219 4.48 -40.62 -11.60
CA THR A 219 5.24 -41.28 -12.65
C THR A 219 6.20 -42.27 -11.97
N PRO A 220 6.08 -43.59 -12.20
CA PRO A 220 7.13 -44.51 -11.78
C PRO A 220 8.33 -44.26 -12.68
N TYR A 221 9.46 -43.91 -12.10
CA TYR A 221 10.73 -44.03 -12.80
C TYR A 221 11.11 -45.52 -12.93
N VAL A 222 11.16 -45.98 -14.15
CA VAL A 222 11.88 -47.19 -14.57
C VAL A 222 13.15 -46.74 -15.25
#